data_3943b61b78560d2caea8fe92645c8af8
#
_entry.id   3943b61b78560d2caea8fe92645c8af8
#
_cell.length_a   1.000
_cell.length_b   1.000
_cell.length_c   1.000
_cell.angle_alpha   90.00
_cell.angle_beta   90.00
_cell.angle_gamma   90.00
#
_symmetry.space_group_name_H-M   'P 1'
#
loop_
_entity.id
_entity.type
_entity.pdbx_description
1 polymer ?
#
loop_
_entity_poly.entity_id
_entity_poly.type
_entity_poly.pdbx_seq_one_letter_code
_entity_poly.pdbx_strand_id
1 'polypeptide(L)'
;MHQHRDRCGGRPVTAADDERFERLWEVADQIPGWLTRAQGRLLYDESRRLPVGATMLEIGSHQGRSTVVLGGVARTLDATVIAMDPFVDGRLFGGTPTKDKFLAHLEQAGVTEVVRHVEDYSTQARPGWTEDLDFLYIDGKHDFWTLSDDLRWRSFLPPGATILVHDAYSSIGVTLGILARVLFASDLTYVSREGSMALFRTTRPRLADRWRIVREVPWWLRNVGIKLLLRFRLRPIARLVGHDSPYDPY
;
A
#
# COMPACT_ATOMS: atom_id res chain seq x y z
N MET A 1 24.98 4.81 4.65
CA MET A 1 25.03 3.34 4.59
C MET A 1 24.37 2.80 5.85
N HIS A 2 23.02 2.67 5.85
CA HIS A 2 22.28 2.15 7.00
C HIS A 2 21.85 0.72 6.67
N GLN A 3 22.49 -0.23 7.32
CA GLN A 3 22.08 -1.64 7.31
C GLN A 3 20.75 -1.76 8.09
N HIS A 4 19.65 -1.96 7.36
CA HIS A 4 18.38 -2.40 7.94
C HIS A 4 18.57 -3.86 8.40
N ARG A 5 18.74 -4.07 9.71
CA ARG A 5 18.77 -5.42 10.30
C ARG A 5 17.37 -6.01 10.27
N ASP A 6 17.18 -7.03 9.44
CA ASP A 6 16.01 -7.90 9.43
C ASP A 6 15.74 -8.49 10.83
N ARG A 7 14.63 -8.08 11.45
CA ARG A 7 14.13 -8.65 12.72
C ARG A 7 12.92 -9.57 12.55
N CYS A 8 12.56 -9.91 11.32
CA CYS A 8 11.55 -10.94 11.02
C CYS A 8 12.23 -11.94 10.11
N GLY A 9 12.20 -13.23 10.45
CA GLY A 9 12.93 -14.32 9.81
C GLY A 9 12.58 -14.57 8.33
N GLY A 10 12.77 -13.57 7.50
CA GLY A 10 12.60 -13.61 6.06
C GLY A 10 13.89 -14.03 5.37
N ARG A 11 13.75 -14.68 4.23
CA ARG A 11 14.84 -15.03 3.32
C ARG A 11 15.67 -13.75 3.05
N PRO A 12 16.99 -13.77 3.22
CA PRO A 12 17.83 -12.60 2.97
C PRO A 12 17.63 -12.11 1.52
N VAL A 13 17.71 -10.80 1.32
CA VAL A 13 17.68 -10.19 -0.01
C VAL A 13 18.95 -10.61 -0.76
N THR A 14 18.80 -11.16 -1.95
CA THR A 14 19.90 -11.57 -2.83
C THR A 14 20.11 -10.52 -3.93
N ALA A 15 21.30 -10.53 -4.57
CA ALA A 15 21.55 -9.70 -5.76
C ALA A 15 20.53 -9.97 -6.89
N ALA A 16 20.10 -11.23 -7.05
CA ALA A 16 19.08 -11.61 -8.01
C ALA A 16 17.70 -11.00 -7.69
N ASP A 17 17.37 -10.81 -6.39
CA ASP A 17 16.14 -10.11 -5.98
C ASP A 17 16.22 -8.63 -6.31
N ASP A 18 17.40 -8.01 -6.13
CA ASP A 18 17.62 -6.61 -6.48
C ASP A 18 17.47 -6.38 -7.98
N GLU A 19 18.13 -7.18 -8.80
CA GLU A 19 18.00 -7.09 -10.27
C GLU A 19 16.56 -7.33 -10.74
N ARG A 20 15.84 -8.26 -10.11
CA ARG A 20 14.45 -8.53 -10.46
C ARG A 20 13.55 -7.35 -10.10
N PHE A 21 13.75 -6.76 -8.93
CA PHE A 21 13.03 -5.55 -8.54
C PHE A 21 13.31 -4.40 -9.51
N GLU A 22 14.56 -4.16 -9.89
CA GLU A 22 14.90 -3.07 -10.82
C GLU A 22 14.17 -3.23 -12.16
N ARG A 23 14.19 -4.43 -12.74
CA ARG A 23 13.46 -4.70 -13.99
C ARG A 23 11.95 -4.46 -13.87
N LEU A 24 11.35 -4.86 -12.74
CA LEU A 24 9.92 -4.61 -12.49
C LEU A 24 9.65 -3.11 -12.29
N TRP A 25 10.55 -2.44 -11.58
CA TRP A 25 10.40 -1.01 -11.30
C TRP A 25 10.56 -0.17 -12.57
N GLU A 26 11.44 -0.52 -13.48
CA GLU A 26 11.56 0.15 -14.79
C GLU A 26 10.22 0.18 -15.53
N VAL A 27 9.43 -0.88 -15.47
CA VAL A 27 8.09 -0.92 -16.06
C VAL A 27 7.08 -0.13 -15.21
N ALA A 28 7.06 -0.37 -13.90
CA ALA A 28 6.11 0.28 -13.00
C ALA A 28 6.28 1.80 -12.95
N ASP A 29 7.50 2.33 -13.09
CA ASP A 29 7.79 3.76 -13.05
C ASP A 29 7.24 4.53 -14.27
N GLN A 30 7.01 3.85 -15.39
CA GLN A 30 6.36 4.42 -16.57
C GLN A 30 4.83 4.57 -16.38
N ILE A 31 4.24 3.87 -15.41
CA ILE A 31 2.80 3.91 -15.14
C ILE A 31 2.48 5.09 -14.22
N PRO A 32 1.55 6.00 -14.61
CA PRO A 32 1.15 7.10 -13.75
C PRO A 32 0.58 6.62 -12.41
N GLY A 33 1.06 7.20 -11.31
CA GLY A 33 0.63 6.85 -9.96
C GLY A 33 1.53 7.47 -8.89
N TRP A 34 1.17 7.28 -7.62
CA TRP A 34 1.84 7.95 -6.49
C TRP A 34 2.78 7.03 -5.70
N LEU A 35 2.88 5.76 -6.07
CA LEU A 35 3.81 4.82 -5.46
C LEU A 35 5.25 5.25 -5.77
N THR A 36 6.04 5.55 -4.73
CA THR A 36 7.47 5.86 -4.89
C THR A 36 8.29 4.58 -5.05
N ARG A 37 9.54 4.70 -5.56
CA ARG A 37 10.43 3.55 -5.71
C ARG A 37 10.72 2.83 -4.38
N ALA A 38 10.88 3.58 -3.29
CA ALA A 38 11.11 3.01 -1.96
C ALA A 38 9.88 2.24 -1.44
N GLN A 39 8.67 2.77 -1.67
CA GLN A 39 7.42 2.08 -1.37
C GLN A 39 7.21 0.84 -2.26
N GLY A 40 7.49 0.95 -3.56
CA GLY A 40 7.48 -0.20 -4.48
C GLY A 40 8.46 -1.29 -4.05
N ARG A 41 9.63 -0.91 -3.51
CA ARG A 41 10.58 -1.85 -2.92
C ARG A 41 10.02 -2.53 -1.67
N LEU A 42 9.38 -1.80 -0.77
CA LEU A 42 8.72 -2.39 0.40
C LEU A 42 7.62 -3.36 -0.02
N LEU A 43 6.80 -2.97 -1.01
CA LEU A 43 5.74 -3.82 -1.56
C LEU A 43 6.31 -5.13 -2.13
N TYR A 44 7.38 -5.05 -2.92
CA TYR A 44 8.11 -6.18 -3.48
C TYR A 44 8.71 -7.07 -2.38
N ASP A 45 9.43 -6.48 -1.42
CA ASP A 45 10.14 -7.23 -0.38
C ASP A 45 9.18 -7.96 0.57
N GLU A 46 8.00 -7.41 0.83
CA GLU A 46 6.98 -8.05 1.65
C GLU A 46 6.23 -9.14 0.89
N SER A 47 5.85 -8.89 -0.36
CA SER A 47 5.10 -9.87 -1.17
C SER A 47 5.95 -11.08 -1.58
N ARG A 48 7.24 -10.92 -1.90
CA ARG A 48 8.12 -12.04 -2.27
C ARG A 48 8.38 -13.05 -1.16
N ARG A 49 8.01 -12.74 0.09
CA ARG A 49 8.13 -13.65 1.25
C ARG A 49 6.96 -14.60 1.38
N LEU A 50 5.94 -14.42 0.58
CA LEU A 50 4.75 -15.25 0.60
C LEU A 50 5.05 -16.69 0.14
N PRO A 51 4.24 -17.66 0.55
CA PRO A 51 4.36 -19.03 0.04
C PRO A 51 4.00 -19.11 -1.45
N VAL A 52 4.43 -20.19 -2.10
CA VAL A 52 3.99 -20.54 -3.44
C VAL A 52 2.47 -20.77 -3.42
N GLY A 53 1.77 -20.26 -4.43
CA GLY A 53 0.31 -20.33 -4.53
C GLY A 53 -0.46 -19.30 -3.70
N ALA A 54 0.22 -18.30 -3.11
CA ALA A 54 -0.40 -17.29 -2.27
C ALA A 54 -1.45 -16.44 -3.00
N THR A 55 -2.42 -15.92 -2.26
CA THR A 55 -3.42 -14.98 -2.75
C THR A 55 -3.19 -13.60 -2.15
N MET A 56 -2.94 -12.61 -2.99
CA MET A 56 -2.73 -11.21 -2.61
C MET A 56 -3.95 -10.37 -2.99
N LEU A 57 -4.48 -9.56 -2.08
CA LEU A 57 -5.52 -8.57 -2.38
C LEU A 57 -4.92 -7.17 -2.42
N GLU A 58 -5.15 -6.46 -3.51
CA GLU A 58 -4.93 -5.03 -3.67
C GLU A 58 -6.28 -4.31 -3.74
N ILE A 59 -6.49 -3.31 -2.90
CA ILE A 59 -7.66 -2.43 -2.90
C ILE A 59 -7.23 -1.06 -3.40
N GLY A 60 -7.74 -0.66 -4.58
CA GLY A 60 -7.34 0.55 -5.28
C GLY A 60 -6.16 0.30 -6.22
N SER A 61 -6.45 -0.13 -7.44
CA SER A 61 -5.41 -0.51 -8.43
C SER A 61 -5.11 0.63 -9.42
N HIS A 62 -6.03 1.58 -9.59
CA HIS A 62 -5.90 2.73 -10.50
C HIS A 62 -5.40 2.29 -11.89
N GLN A 63 -4.23 2.73 -12.34
CA GLN A 63 -3.64 2.36 -13.63
C GLN A 63 -2.67 1.16 -13.54
N GLY A 64 -2.54 0.51 -12.37
CA GLY A 64 -1.81 -0.75 -12.21
C GLY A 64 -0.33 -0.62 -11.81
N ARG A 65 0.15 0.55 -11.36
CA ARG A 65 1.56 0.74 -10.98
C ARG A 65 2.01 -0.22 -9.86
N SER A 66 1.25 -0.36 -8.81
CA SER A 66 1.47 -1.33 -7.72
C SER A 66 1.11 -2.75 -8.14
N THR A 67 0.06 -2.91 -8.94
CA THR A 67 -0.38 -4.22 -9.45
C THR A 67 0.71 -4.90 -10.28
N VAL A 68 1.46 -4.13 -11.10
CA VAL A 68 2.60 -4.66 -11.87
C VAL A 68 3.71 -5.17 -10.96
N VAL A 69 4.01 -4.48 -9.86
CA VAL A 69 5.00 -4.95 -8.87
C VAL A 69 4.54 -6.25 -8.21
N LEU A 70 3.28 -6.30 -7.76
CA LEU A 70 2.68 -7.51 -7.16
C LEU A 70 2.58 -8.65 -8.17
N GLY A 71 2.14 -8.38 -9.39
CA GLY A 71 2.03 -9.37 -10.47
C GLY A 71 3.37 -9.96 -10.87
N GLY A 72 4.43 -9.13 -10.92
CA GLY A 72 5.79 -9.60 -11.15
C GLY A 72 6.29 -10.55 -10.07
N VAL A 73 5.93 -10.32 -8.81
CA VAL A 73 6.20 -11.25 -7.71
C VAL A 73 5.33 -12.50 -7.84
N ALA A 74 4.03 -12.36 -8.12
CA ALA A 74 3.08 -13.46 -8.26
C ALA A 74 3.56 -14.50 -9.27
N ARG A 75 4.09 -14.07 -10.43
CA ARG A 75 4.68 -14.97 -11.43
C ARG A 75 5.82 -15.83 -10.89
N THR A 76 6.56 -15.36 -9.91
CA THR A 76 7.68 -16.13 -9.33
C THR A 76 7.25 -17.11 -8.24
N LEU A 77 6.05 -16.93 -7.72
CA LEU A 77 5.47 -17.69 -6.61
C LEU A 77 4.29 -18.57 -7.05
N ASP A 78 3.96 -18.59 -8.34
CA ASP A 78 2.70 -19.21 -8.84
C ASP A 78 1.47 -18.71 -8.03
N ALA A 79 1.50 -17.43 -7.67
CA ALA A 79 0.53 -16.76 -6.83
C ALA A 79 -0.49 -15.98 -7.66
N THR A 80 -1.56 -15.53 -7.02
CA THR A 80 -2.60 -14.69 -7.65
C THR A 80 -2.67 -13.34 -7.00
N VAL A 81 -2.77 -12.27 -7.79
CA VAL A 81 -3.12 -10.92 -7.34
C VAL A 81 -4.59 -10.67 -7.66
N ILE A 82 -5.38 -10.35 -6.65
CA ILE A 82 -6.74 -9.85 -6.81
C ILE A 82 -6.66 -8.32 -6.78
N ALA A 83 -6.81 -7.70 -7.94
CA ALA A 83 -6.79 -6.25 -8.11
C ALA A 83 -8.23 -5.72 -8.09
N MET A 84 -8.62 -5.09 -6.99
CA MET A 84 -9.98 -4.61 -6.76
C MET A 84 -10.05 -3.10 -6.89
N ASP A 85 -10.78 -2.62 -7.92
CA ASP A 85 -11.03 -1.20 -8.17
C ASP A 85 -12.38 -1.04 -8.87
N PRO A 86 -13.28 -0.15 -8.42
CA PRO A 86 -14.59 0.03 -9.03
C PRO A 86 -14.56 0.81 -10.35
N PHE A 87 -13.43 1.43 -10.73
CA PHE A 87 -13.25 2.25 -11.95
C PHE A 87 -14.45 3.16 -12.27
N VAL A 88 -14.90 3.94 -11.26
CA VAL A 88 -16.14 4.71 -11.34
C VAL A 88 -16.02 5.85 -12.35
N ASP A 89 -16.95 5.90 -13.32
CA ASP A 89 -17.05 6.99 -14.29
C ASP A 89 -17.32 8.36 -13.63
N GLY A 90 -16.86 9.43 -14.29
CA GLY A 90 -17.05 10.79 -13.81
C GLY A 90 -16.17 11.20 -12.63
N ARG A 91 -15.25 10.36 -12.18
CA ARG A 91 -14.24 10.69 -11.18
C ARG A 91 -12.89 10.97 -11.83
N LEU A 92 -12.10 11.85 -11.21
CA LEU A 92 -10.81 12.35 -11.73
C LEU A 92 -9.80 11.22 -12.01
N PHE A 93 -9.90 10.11 -11.28
CA PHE A 93 -8.98 8.96 -11.32
C PHE A 93 -9.72 7.63 -11.54
N GLY A 94 -10.88 7.65 -12.20
CA GLY A 94 -11.70 6.46 -12.43
C GLY A 94 -12.20 6.36 -13.87
N GLY A 95 -13.17 5.46 -14.06
CA GLY A 95 -13.88 5.24 -15.30
C GLY A 95 -13.18 4.31 -16.29
N THR A 96 -13.92 3.99 -17.36
CA THR A 96 -13.47 3.12 -18.46
C THR A 96 -12.07 3.48 -18.98
N PRO A 97 -11.71 4.75 -19.21
CA PRO A 97 -10.36 5.07 -19.70
C PRO A 97 -9.22 4.70 -18.73
N THR A 98 -9.48 4.72 -17.41
CA THR A 98 -8.51 4.28 -16.40
C THR A 98 -8.39 2.77 -16.39
N LYS A 99 -9.51 2.06 -16.49
CA LYS A 99 -9.55 0.60 -16.61
C LYS A 99 -8.82 0.10 -17.87
N ASP A 100 -9.07 0.73 -19.03
CA ASP A 100 -8.39 0.35 -20.28
C ASP A 100 -6.87 0.49 -20.15
N LYS A 101 -6.39 1.58 -19.53
CA LYS A 101 -4.97 1.76 -19.23
C LYS A 101 -4.45 0.71 -18.26
N PHE A 102 -5.21 0.41 -17.21
CA PHE A 102 -4.86 -0.65 -16.26
C PHE A 102 -4.63 -1.98 -17.00
N LEU A 103 -5.56 -2.41 -17.81
CA LEU A 103 -5.46 -3.68 -18.57
C LEU A 103 -4.28 -3.65 -19.55
N ALA A 104 -4.06 -2.54 -20.26
CA ALA A 104 -2.94 -2.39 -21.19
C ALA A 104 -1.58 -2.46 -20.45
N HIS A 105 -1.46 -1.86 -19.26
CA HIS A 105 -0.23 -1.92 -18.46
C HIS A 105 0.05 -3.34 -17.94
N LEU A 106 -1.00 -4.10 -17.55
CA LEU A 106 -0.82 -5.51 -17.15
C LEU A 106 -0.32 -6.36 -18.32
N GLU A 107 -0.86 -6.15 -19.52
CA GLU A 107 -0.43 -6.84 -20.74
C GLU A 107 1.03 -6.48 -21.08
N GLN A 108 1.36 -5.18 -21.08
CA GLN A 108 2.72 -4.70 -21.33
C GLN A 108 3.75 -5.26 -20.32
N ALA A 109 3.35 -5.39 -19.07
CA ALA A 109 4.18 -5.98 -18.01
C ALA A 109 4.22 -7.51 -18.05
N GLY A 110 3.38 -8.16 -18.85
CA GLY A 110 3.26 -9.62 -18.95
C GLY A 110 2.81 -10.26 -17.65
N VAL A 111 1.86 -9.63 -16.92
CA VAL A 111 1.34 -10.14 -15.65
C VAL A 111 -0.14 -10.45 -15.66
N THR A 112 -0.79 -10.36 -16.82
CA THR A 112 -2.24 -10.54 -16.96
C THR A 112 -2.73 -11.89 -16.43
N GLU A 113 -1.98 -12.97 -16.66
CA GLU A 113 -2.41 -14.33 -16.27
C GLU A 113 -2.42 -14.55 -14.74
N VAL A 114 -1.66 -13.73 -13.98
CA VAL A 114 -1.59 -13.84 -12.52
C VAL A 114 -2.41 -12.77 -11.80
N VAL A 115 -3.09 -11.89 -12.54
CA VAL A 115 -3.94 -10.83 -11.99
C VAL A 115 -5.41 -11.09 -12.29
N ARG A 116 -6.19 -11.32 -11.25
CA ARG A 116 -7.65 -11.36 -11.29
C ARG A 116 -8.21 -10.00 -10.97
N HIS A 117 -8.73 -9.32 -11.95
CA HIS A 117 -9.38 -8.02 -11.78
C HIS A 117 -10.80 -8.17 -11.23
N VAL A 118 -11.15 -7.38 -10.21
CA VAL A 118 -12.49 -7.30 -9.60
C VAL A 118 -12.97 -5.85 -9.66
N GLU A 119 -13.99 -5.60 -10.51
CA GLU A 119 -14.58 -4.27 -10.69
C GLU A 119 -15.71 -4.05 -9.68
N ASP A 120 -15.33 -3.79 -8.43
CA ASP A 120 -16.28 -3.56 -7.34
C ASP A 120 -15.65 -2.71 -6.25
N TYR A 121 -16.50 -2.15 -5.39
CA TYR A 121 -16.05 -1.53 -4.16
C TYR A 121 -15.66 -2.60 -3.13
N SER A 122 -14.52 -2.44 -2.49
CA SER A 122 -14.05 -3.31 -1.40
C SER A 122 -15.10 -3.51 -0.29
N THR A 123 -15.83 -2.45 0.03
CA THR A 123 -16.91 -2.43 1.02
C THR A 123 -18.13 -3.26 0.61
N GLN A 124 -18.39 -3.40 -0.70
CA GLN A 124 -19.51 -4.19 -1.25
C GLN A 124 -19.11 -5.65 -1.49
N ALA A 125 -17.89 -5.88 -1.99
CA ALA A 125 -17.37 -7.22 -2.23
C ALA A 125 -17.14 -8.04 -0.95
N ARG A 126 -16.65 -7.36 0.13
CA ARG A 126 -16.26 -8.04 1.37
C ARG A 126 -17.36 -8.88 2.04
N PRO A 127 -18.64 -8.44 2.17
CA PRO A 127 -19.67 -9.26 2.84
C PRO A 127 -19.92 -10.63 2.20
N GLY A 128 -19.69 -10.75 0.89
CA GLY A 128 -19.84 -12.01 0.13
C GLY A 128 -18.53 -12.77 -0.08
N TRP A 129 -17.42 -12.28 0.47
CA TRP A 129 -16.11 -12.88 0.24
C TRP A 129 -15.89 -14.14 1.06
N THR A 130 -15.30 -15.17 0.45
CA THR A 130 -15.08 -16.47 1.09
C THR A 130 -13.68 -17.04 0.90
N GLU A 131 -12.85 -16.39 0.07
CA GLU A 131 -11.50 -16.85 -0.20
C GLU A 131 -10.52 -16.39 0.90
N ASP A 132 -9.61 -17.27 1.31
CA ASP A 132 -8.50 -16.90 2.19
C ASP A 132 -7.50 -16.03 1.42
N LEU A 133 -6.89 -15.10 2.14
CA LEU A 133 -5.89 -14.16 1.64
C LEU A 133 -4.58 -14.34 2.41
N ASP A 134 -3.44 -14.12 1.76
CA ASP A 134 -2.11 -14.17 2.40
C ASP A 134 -1.49 -12.79 2.57
N PHE A 135 -1.98 -11.81 1.82
CA PHE A 135 -1.43 -10.46 1.79
C PHE A 135 -2.53 -9.45 1.46
N LEU A 136 -2.44 -8.27 2.06
CA LEU A 136 -3.37 -7.17 1.80
C LEU A 136 -2.61 -5.86 1.57
N TYR A 137 -2.88 -5.20 0.44
CA TYR A 137 -2.44 -3.84 0.15
C TYR A 137 -3.66 -2.93 -0.01
N ILE A 138 -3.71 -1.84 0.76
CA ILE A 138 -4.81 -0.87 0.78
C ILE A 138 -4.30 0.46 0.26
N ASP A 139 -4.79 0.88 -0.91
CA ASP A 139 -4.51 2.17 -1.57
C ASP A 139 -5.79 2.74 -2.21
N GLY A 140 -6.92 2.50 -1.58
CA GLY A 140 -8.24 2.93 -2.05
C GLY A 140 -8.54 4.39 -1.69
N LYS A 141 -9.80 4.68 -1.36
CA LYS A 141 -10.23 6.02 -0.98
C LYS A 141 -9.64 6.44 0.36
N HIS A 142 -8.98 7.59 0.41
CA HIS A 142 -8.20 8.09 1.56
C HIS A 142 -9.08 8.77 2.63
N ASP A 143 -10.24 8.18 2.95
CA ASP A 143 -11.10 8.66 4.03
C ASP A 143 -11.17 7.66 5.21
N PHE A 144 -11.59 8.18 6.35
CA PHE A 144 -11.70 7.43 7.61
C PHE A 144 -12.61 6.20 7.51
N TRP A 145 -13.76 6.35 6.84
CA TRP A 145 -14.79 5.30 6.81
C TRP A 145 -14.39 4.16 5.91
N THR A 146 -13.86 4.48 4.73
CA THR A 146 -13.41 3.48 3.76
C THR A 146 -12.23 2.69 4.33
N LEU A 147 -11.19 3.35 4.86
CA LEU A 147 -10.09 2.64 5.50
C LEU A 147 -10.56 1.77 6.67
N SER A 148 -11.50 2.29 7.50
CA SER A 148 -12.04 1.51 8.63
C SER A 148 -12.74 0.23 8.18
N ASP A 149 -13.35 0.22 7.00
CA ASP A 149 -13.96 -0.98 6.42
C ASP A 149 -12.92 -1.85 5.72
N ASP A 150 -11.99 -1.27 4.96
CA ASP A 150 -10.92 -2.00 4.28
C ASP A 150 -10.04 -2.78 5.27
N LEU A 151 -9.76 -2.22 6.45
CA LEU A 151 -9.05 -2.94 7.51
C LEU A 151 -9.79 -4.19 8.02
N ARG A 152 -11.09 -4.36 7.73
CA ARG A 152 -11.83 -5.58 8.08
C ARG A 152 -11.48 -6.76 7.17
N TRP A 153 -10.90 -6.53 6.00
CA TRP A 153 -10.39 -7.60 5.14
C TRP A 153 -9.34 -8.47 5.83
N ARG A 154 -8.74 -7.97 6.92
CA ARG A 154 -7.82 -8.77 7.75
C ARG A 154 -8.44 -10.05 8.32
N SER A 155 -9.78 -10.17 8.37
CA SER A 155 -10.47 -11.39 8.82
C SER A 155 -10.25 -12.58 7.90
N PHE A 156 -9.80 -12.35 6.66
CA PHE A 156 -9.47 -13.38 5.68
C PHE A 156 -7.97 -13.72 5.66
N LEU A 157 -7.17 -13.05 6.49
CA LEU A 157 -5.71 -13.23 6.57
C LEU A 157 -5.31 -14.15 7.72
N PRO A 158 -4.29 -15.02 7.53
CA PRO A 158 -3.75 -15.82 8.61
C PRO A 158 -3.00 -14.95 9.64
N PRO A 159 -2.76 -15.47 10.86
CA PRO A 159 -1.89 -14.82 11.82
C PRO A 159 -0.47 -14.61 11.26
N GLY A 160 0.08 -13.40 11.45
CA GLY A 160 1.41 -13.03 10.93
C GLY A 160 1.41 -12.45 9.52
N ALA A 161 0.29 -12.45 8.82
CA ALA A 161 0.18 -11.91 7.47
C ALA A 161 0.51 -10.41 7.40
N THR A 162 0.95 -9.99 6.23
CA THR A 162 1.29 -8.60 5.92
C THR A 162 0.06 -7.81 5.49
N ILE A 163 -0.07 -6.60 6.05
CA ILE A 163 -0.96 -5.55 5.55
C ILE A 163 -0.12 -4.31 5.27
N LEU A 164 -0.20 -3.77 4.06
CA LEU A 164 0.37 -2.49 3.70
C LEU A 164 -0.77 -1.48 3.49
N VAL A 165 -0.60 -0.27 4.01
CA VAL A 165 -1.58 0.82 3.87
C VAL A 165 -0.86 2.04 3.32
N HIS A 166 -1.26 2.49 2.13
CA HIS A 166 -0.74 3.71 1.51
C HIS A 166 -1.35 4.96 2.17
N ASP A 167 -0.69 6.09 2.00
CA ASP A 167 -1.07 7.39 2.57
C ASP A 167 -1.24 7.44 4.09
N ALA A 168 -0.69 6.46 4.78
CA ALA A 168 -0.58 6.47 6.24
C ALA A 168 0.26 7.66 6.71
N TYR A 169 -0.25 8.39 7.69
CA TYR A 169 0.38 9.58 8.27
C TYR A 169 0.67 10.73 7.27
N SER A 170 0.12 10.65 6.05
CA SER A 170 0.08 11.75 5.09
C SER A 170 -1.36 12.23 4.84
N SER A 171 -2.31 11.31 4.71
CA SER A 171 -3.74 11.61 4.64
C SER A 171 -4.36 11.74 6.04
N ILE A 172 -5.24 12.75 6.23
CA ILE A 172 -5.95 12.94 7.50
C ILE A 172 -6.89 11.76 7.76
N GLY A 173 -7.68 11.36 6.77
CA GLY A 173 -8.65 10.28 6.90
C GLY A 173 -8.00 8.93 7.22
N VAL A 174 -6.94 8.58 6.48
CA VAL A 174 -6.18 7.34 6.70
C VAL A 174 -5.53 7.32 8.07
N THR A 175 -4.89 8.43 8.48
CA THR A 175 -4.23 8.51 9.80
C THR A 175 -5.21 8.38 10.95
N LEU A 176 -6.35 9.08 10.88
CA LEU A 176 -7.41 8.94 11.89
C LEU A 176 -7.98 7.52 11.94
N GLY A 177 -8.12 6.87 10.77
CA GLY A 177 -8.51 5.47 10.68
C GLY A 177 -7.50 4.53 11.37
N ILE A 178 -6.21 4.72 11.16
CA ILE A 178 -5.15 3.97 11.85
C ILE A 178 -5.21 4.21 13.36
N LEU A 179 -5.29 5.46 13.81
CA LEU A 179 -5.36 5.80 15.23
C LEU A 179 -6.59 5.19 15.89
N ALA A 180 -7.76 5.21 15.24
CA ALA A 180 -9.00 4.70 15.81
C ALA A 180 -9.10 3.16 15.74
N ARG A 181 -8.58 2.52 14.69
CA ARG A 181 -8.82 1.10 14.41
C ARG A 181 -7.62 0.19 14.69
N VAL A 182 -6.40 0.74 14.70
CA VAL A 182 -5.18 -0.05 14.91
C VAL A 182 -4.58 0.18 16.28
N LEU A 183 -4.55 1.43 16.78
CA LEU A 183 -3.92 1.74 18.08
C LEU A 183 -4.46 0.90 19.24
N PHE A 184 -5.76 0.59 19.21
CA PHE A 184 -6.43 -0.21 20.25
C PHE A 184 -6.79 -1.64 19.79
N ALA A 185 -6.43 -2.02 18.55
CA ALA A 185 -6.67 -3.37 18.07
C ALA A 185 -5.91 -4.42 18.91
N SER A 186 -6.48 -5.63 18.99
CA SER A 186 -5.84 -6.77 19.67
C SER A 186 -5.13 -7.72 18.70
N ASP A 187 -5.30 -7.50 17.40
CA ASP A 187 -4.94 -8.40 16.31
C ASP A 187 -4.08 -7.75 15.21
N LEU A 188 -3.73 -6.45 15.36
CA LEU A 188 -2.90 -5.72 14.41
C LEU A 188 -1.71 -5.08 15.09
N THR A 189 -0.51 -5.35 14.59
CA THR A 189 0.75 -4.77 15.04
C THR A 189 1.32 -3.83 13.98
N TYR A 190 1.55 -2.56 14.31
CA TYR A 190 2.32 -1.65 13.48
C TYR A 190 3.81 -1.99 13.57
N VAL A 191 4.46 -2.15 12.42
CA VAL A 191 5.88 -2.53 12.33
C VAL A 191 6.75 -1.33 12.00
N SER A 192 6.50 -0.69 10.87
CA SER A 192 7.29 0.42 10.33
C SER A 192 6.52 1.13 9.21
N ARG A 193 7.13 2.15 8.62
CA ARG A 193 6.68 2.74 7.35
C ARG A 193 7.85 3.06 6.43
N GLU A 194 7.54 3.17 5.15
CA GLU A 194 8.40 3.74 4.13
C GLU A 194 7.66 4.91 3.46
N GLY A 195 8.16 6.13 3.67
CA GLY A 195 7.40 7.32 3.29
C GLY A 195 6.02 7.35 3.94
N SER A 196 4.97 7.36 3.14
CA SER A 196 3.57 7.28 3.57
C SER A 196 2.98 5.86 3.52
N MET A 197 3.74 4.83 3.21
CA MET A 197 3.28 3.45 3.23
C MET A 197 3.59 2.78 4.57
N ALA A 198 2.55 2.44 5.34
CA ALA A 198 2.68 1.77 6.63
C ALA A 198 2.58 0.25 6.50
N LEU A 199 3.42 -0.46 7.25
CA LEU A 199 3.47 -1.92 7.35
C LEU A 199 2.86 -2.38 8.67
N PHE A 200 1.90 -3.29 8.57
CA PHE A 200 1.27 -3.96 9.70
C PHE A 200 1.40 -5.49 9.58
N ARG A 201 1.26 -6.16 10.73
CA ARG A 201 1.12 -7.62 10.81
C ARG A 201 -0.15 -7.99 11.54
N THR A 202 -0.80 -9.07 11.13
CA THR A 202 -1.96 -9.67 11.82
C THR A 202 -1.49 -10.44 13.06
N THR A 203 -0.93 -9.72 14.03
CA THR A 203 -0.40 -10.25 15.28
C THR A 203 -0.88 -9.45 16.47
N ARG A 204 -0.79 -10.04 17.67
CA ARG A 204 -1.14 -9.34 18.91
C ARG A 204 -0.08 -8.29 19.26
N PRO A 205 -0.44 -6.98 19.29
CA PRO A 205 0.52 -5.91 19.58
C PRO A 205 0.91 -5.89 21.06
N ARG A 206 2.17 -5.54 21.32
CA ARG A 206 2.70 -5.16 22.63
C ARG A 206 2.50 -3.67 22.87
N LEU A 207 2.65 -3.20 24.11
CA LEU A 207 2.60 -1.77 24.41
C LEU A 207 3.63 -0.97 23.61
N ALA A 208 4.84 -1.50 23.41
CA ALA A 208 5.87 -0.86 22.60
C ALA A 208 5.44 -0.64 21.13
N ASP A 209 4.65 -1.55 20.57
CA ASP A 209 4.16 -1.45 19.18
C ASP A 209 3.10 -0.34 19.07
N ARG A 210 2.26 -0.18 20.11
CA ARG A 210 1.29 0.93 20.19
C ARG A 210 2.01 2.29 20.29
N TRP A 211 3.08 2.36 21.06
CA TRP A 211 3.90 3.57 21.16
C TRP A 211 4.58 3.94 19.83
N ARG A 212 4.88 2.97 18.97
CA ARG A 212 5.38 3.27 17.61
C ARG A 212 4.35 4.07 16.80
N ILE A 213 3.06 3.71 16.88
CA ILE A 213 1.98 4.46 16.21
C ILE A 213 1.93 5.91 16.75
N VAL A 214 2.00 6.08 18.08
CA VAL A 214 1.97 7.42 18.69
C VAL A 214 3.16 8.28 18.26
N ARG A 215 4.33 7.68 18.08
CA ARG A 215 5.53 8.37 17.59
C ARG A 215 5.43 8.90 16.16
N GLU A 216 4.51 8.39 15.36
CA GLU A 216 4.26 8.91 14.00
C GLU A 216 3.40 10.19 14.00
N VAL A 217 2.70 10.49 15.10
CA VAL A 217 1.81 11.66 15.20
C VAL A 217 2.54 12.98 14.95
N PRO A 218 3.76 13.26 15.50
CA PRO A 218 4.49 14.48 15.19
C PRO A 218 4.78 14.64 13.69
N TRP A 219 5.17 13.55 13.02
CA TRP A 219 5.42 13.57 11.57
C TRP A 219 4.13 13.83 10.79
N TRP A 220 3.02 13.23 11.19
CA TRP A 220 1.71 13.51 10.61
C TRP A 220 1.28 14.97 10.78
N LEU A 221 1.42 15.52 12.00
CA LEU A 221 1.10 16.94 12.27
C LEU A 221 1.95 17.89 11.40
N ARG A 222 3.25 17.57 11.23
CA ARG A 222 4.11 18.30 10.29
C ARG A 222 3.55 18.26 8.87
N ASN A 223 3.15 17.09 8.37
CA ASN A 223 2.61 16.94 7.01
C ASN A 223 1.29 17.68 6.84
N VAL A 224 0.40 17.63 7.83
CA VAL A 224 -0.85 18.44 7.84
C VAL A 224 -0.51 19.95 7.81
N GLY A 225 0.47 20.37 8.61
CA GLY A 225 0.95 21.76 8.59
C GLY A 225 1.47 22.18 7.23
N ILE A 226 2.28 21.32 6.57
CA ILE A 226 2.79 21.58 5.21
C ILE A 226 1.63 21.70 4.22
N LYS A 227 0.65 20.80 4.24
CA LYS A 227 -0.54 20.87 3.37
C LYS A 227 -1.29 22.19 3.55
N LEU A 228 -1.46 22.66 4.78
CA LEU A 228 -2.05 23.95 5.05
C LEU A 228 -1.22 25.11 4.47
N LEU A 229 0.10 25.09 4.67
CA LEU A 229 1.01 26.10 4.11
C LEU A 229 0.94 26.14 2.58
N LEU A 230 0.92 24.97 1.91
CA LEU A 230 0.79 24.88 0.46
C LEU A 230 -0.57 25.41 -0.02
N ARG A 231 -1.67 25.09 0.70
CA ARG A 231 -3.01 25.60 0.39
C ARG A 231 -3.10 27.12 0.50
N PHE A 232 -2.43 27.71 1.48
CA PHE A 232 -2.33 29.17 1.63
C PHE A 232 -1.22 29.80 0.77
N ARG A 233 -0.58 29.03 -0.12
CA ARG A 233 0.52 29.48 -0.99
C ARG A 233 1.77 29.97 -0.24
N LEU A 234 1.95 29.57 1.01
CA LEU A 234 3.08 29.94 1.88
C LEU A 234 4.29 29.00 1.67
N ARG A 235 4.65 28.76 0.41
CA ARG A 235 5.77 27.89 0.02
C ARG A 235 7.12 28.22 0.70
N PRO A 236 7.52 29.50 0.88
CA PRO A 236 8.76 29.81 1.59
C PRO A 236 8.80 29.26 3.00
N ILE A 237 7.66 29.27 3.72
CA ILE A 237 7.56 28.71 5.06
C ILE A 237 7.59 27.17 5.03
N ALA A 238 6.95 26.54 4.04
CA ALA A 238 7.02 25.09 3.86
C ALA A 238 8.46 24.61 3.65
N ARG A 239 9.31 25.38 2.94
CA ARG A 239 10.74 25.10 2.77
C ARG A 239 11.51 25.13 4.08
N LEU A 240 11.20 26.08 4.99
CA LEU A 240 11.83 26.16 6.29
C LEU A 240 11.58 24.92 7.17
N VAL A 241 10.44 24.25 6.97
CA VAL A 241 10.11 22.97 7.65
C VAL A 241 10.52 21.73 6.82
N GLY A 242 11.41 21.94 5.82
CA GLY A 242 12.05 20.86 5.06
C GLY A 242 11.15 20.26 3.98
N HIS A 243 10.29 21.07 3.34
CA HIS A 243 9.47 20.64 2.21
C HIS A 243 9.70 21.52 0.97
N ASP A 244 10.52 21.04 0.04
CA ASP A 244 10.88 21.75 -1.19
C ASP A 244 9.99 21.42 -2.39
N SER A 245 9.21 20.33 -2.31
CA SER A 245 8.32 19.88 -3.37
C SER A 245 7.12 20.83 -3.56
N PRO A 246 6.67 21.07 -4.80
CA PRO A 246 5.40 21.76 -5.06
C PRO A 246 4.17 20.89 -4.77
N TYR A 247 4.37 19.60 -4.58
CA TYR A 247 3.33 18.60 -4.30
C TYR A 247 3.13 18.39 -2.80
N ASP A 248 2.02 17.75 -2.44
CA ASP A 248 1.73 17.35 -1.07
C ASP A 248 2.84 16.42 -0.52
N PRO A 249 3.14 16.48 0.79
CA PRO A 249 4.11 15.57 1.40
C PRO A 249 3.57 14.13 1.41
N TYR A 250 4.36 13.21 0.89
CA TYR A 250 4.12 11.76 0.86
C TYR A 250 5.18 11.01 1.66
#